data_de15c5e601d5e08e38135ea23f055d0e
#
_entry.id   de15c5e601d5e08e38135ea23f055d0e
#
_cell.length_a   1.000
_cell.length_b   1.000
_cell.length_c   1.000
_cell.angle_alpha   90.00
_cell.angle_beta   90.00
_cell.angle_gamma   90.00
#
_symmetry.space_group_name_H-M   'P 1'
#
loop_
_entity.id
_entity.type
_entity.pdbx_description
1 polymer ?
#
loop_
_entity_poly.entity_id
_entity_poly.type
_entity_poly.pdbx_seq_one_letter_code
_entity_poly.pdbx_strand_id
1 'polypeptide(L)'
;MPKPATQLEFLALCFELPDLTDASTPLPEWLPMIPAGTFTGRDGRSWINDNPAAVIAASFSHPKLPIDIEHSTELLGPKGEEAPAYAWIDSMRVNADGSIDAHVEWTPDGEAQVRGKKYLYYSPAFRYLATGQVTLLSSVGLTNKPNLYLPALNSENTMTVPVQIATVLGLAATASIDDAVSAIQTIKNSESVALNRAQNPDLTKFIPVETHQLALNRAETAEARLKALDDKSAIELVDGAVTAGKVAPANRDMYLALCRTEEGRQQF
;
A
#
# COMPACT_ATOMS: atom_id res chain seq x y z
N MET A 1 13.59 38.75 -21.40
CA MET A 1 12.65 37.68 -21.00
C MET A 1 13.37 36.34 -21.22
N PRO A 2 13.59 35.49 -20.19
CA PRO A 2 14.20 34.22 -20.42
C PRO A 2 13.19 33.29 -21.14
N LYS A 3 13.67 32.65 -22.23
CA LYS A 3 12.92 31.58 -22.92
C LYS A 3 12.59 30.49 -21.91
N PRO A 4 11.37 29.94 -21.87
CA PRO A 4 11.08 28.76 -21.07
C PRO A 4 11.96 27.63 -21.61
N ALA A 5 12.76 27.03 -20.73
CA ALA A 5 13.51 25.83 -21.03
C ALA A 5 12.50 24.68 -21.28
N THR A 6 12.26 24.39 -22.57
CA THR A 6 11.58 23.17 -22.98
C THR A 6 12.57 22.04 -22.80
N GLN A 7 12.55 21.40 -21.65
CA GLN A 7 13.31 20.20 -21.41
C GLN A 7 12.61 19.07 -22.17
N LEU A 8 13.18 18.74 -23.35
CA LEU A 8 12.82 17.57 -24.14
C LEU A 8 13.52 16.37 -23.48
N GLU A 9 12.89 15.72 -22.54
CA GLU A 9 13.35 14.42 -22.06
C GLU A 9 12.44 13.33 -22.63
N PHE A 10 12.94 12.68 -23.65
CA PHE A 10 12.37 11.50 -24.27
C PHE A 10 12.84 10.28 -23.52
N LEU A 11 11.90 9.48 -22.96
CA LEU A 11 12.04 8.06 -22.67
C LEU A 11 10.82 7.61 -21.85
N ALA A 12 10.35 6.71 -22.20
CA ALA A 12 9.46 5.81 -22.84
C ALA A 12 9.02 4.69 -21.92
N LEU A 13 7.74 4.53 -21.85
CA LEU A 13 7.03 3.32 -21.47
C LEU A 13 7.29 2.27 -22.56
N CYS A 14 7.58 1.02 -22.21
CA CYS A 14 7.73 -0.04 -23.19
C CYS A 14 6.79 -1.19 -22.86
N PHE A 15 6.10 -1.66 -23.86
CA PHE A 15 5.16 -2.77 -23.78
C PHE A 15 5.67 -3.90 -24.65
N GLU A 16 5.46 -5.15 -24.23
CA GLU A 16 5.76 -6.32 -25.03
C GLU A 16 4.67 -6.54 -26.07
N LEU A 17 5.10 -6.82 -27.32
CA LEU A 17 4.19 -7.24 -28.38
C LEU A 17 3.77 -8.71 -28.16
N PRO A 18 2.54 -9.09 -28.53
CA PRO A 18 2.11 -10.48 -28.51
C PRO A 18 2.97 -11.35 -29.44
N ASP A 19 2.94 -12.68 -29.24
CA ASP A 19 3.58 -13.60 -30.19
C ASP A 19 2.81 -13.64 -31.51
N LEU A 20 3.37 -13.02 -32.53
CA LEU A 20 2.80 -12.84 -33.85
C LEU A 20 3.49 -13.73 -34.91
N THR A 21 4.24 -14.77 -34.51
CA THR A 21 4.93 -15.67 -35.42
C THR A 21 4.01 -16.50 -36.30
N ASP A 22 2.81 -16.80 -35.79
CA ASP A 22 1.77 -17.45 -36.60
C ASP A 22 1.11 -16.41 -37.51
N ALA A 23 1.21 -16.62 -38.84
CA ALA A 23 0.61 -15.73 -39.84
C ALA A 23 -0.93 -15.65 -39.75
N SER A 24 -1.57 -16.64 -39.15
CA SER A 24 -3.03 -16.63 -38.89
C SER A 24 -3.45 -15.76 -37.70
N THR A 25 -2.52 -15.43 -36.82
CA THR A 25 -2.79 -14.52 -35.71
C THR A 25 -2.92 -13.08 -36.21
N PRO A 26 -4.06 -12.40 -36.01
CA PRO A 26 -4.21 -11.01 -36.42
C PRO A 26 -3.22 -10.12 -35.67
N LEU A 27 -2.74 -9.08 -36.33
CA LEU A 27 -1.98 -8.04 -35.67
C LEU A 27 -2.89 -7.30 -34.67
N PRO A 28 -2.37 -6.88 -33.52
CA PRO A 28 -3.16 -6.10 -32.57
C PRO A 28 -3.57 -4.77 -33.20
N GLU A 29 -4.88 -4.50 -33.21
CA GLU A 29 -5.44 -3.22 -33.66
C GLU A 29 -5.38 -2.16 -32.57
N TRP A 30 -5.42 -2.57 -31.29
CA TRP A 30 -5.33 -1.70 -30.14
C TRP A 30 -4.13 -2.03 -29.28
N LEU A 31 -3.34 -1.02 -28.97
CA LEU A 31 -2.17 -1.14 -28.10
C LEU A 31 -2.30 -0.20 -26.90
N PRO A 32 -2.03 -0.67 -25.67
CA PRO A 32 -1.88 0.19 -24.49
C PRO A 32 -0.76 1.21 -24.69
N MET A 33 -1.00 2.47 -24.35
CA MET A 33 -0.01 3.54 -24.52
C MET A 33 0.42 4.18 -23.22
N ILE A 34 -0.54 4.57 -22.39
CA ILE A 34 -0.26 5.31 -21.15
C ILE A 34 -1.09 4.72 -20.01
N PRO A 35 -0.47 4.24 -18.94
CA PRO A 35 -1.18 3.75 -17.76
C PRO A 35 -2.04 4.82 -17.10
N ALA A 36 -3.01 4.40 -16.29
CA ALA A 36 -3.83 5.28 -15.48
C ALA A 36 -3.07 5.81 -14.25
N GLY A 37 -3.41 7.01 -13.81
CA GLY A 37 -2.88 7.59 -12.58
C GLY A 37 -1.36 7.74 -12.57
N THR A 38 -0.72 7.44 -11.45
CA THR A 38 0.74 7.54 -11.29
C THR A 38 1.42 6.24 -11.70
N PHE A 39 2.43 6.33 -12.55
CA PHE A 39 3.21 5.19 -13.02
C PHE A 39 4.71 5.53 -13.06
N THR A 40 5.57 4.50 -13.00
CA THR A 40 7.02 4.65 -12.89
C THR A 40 7.72 3.84 -13.96
N GLY A 41 8.71 4.43 -14.61
CA GLY A 41 9.58 3.76 -15.57
C GLY A 41 10.69 2.95 -14.88
N ARG A 42 11.35 2.06 -15.62
CA ARG A 42 12.50 1.25 -15.14
C ARG A 42 13.70 2.10 -14.75
N ASP A 43 13.81 3.29 -15.30
CA ASP A 43 14.83 4.27 -14.96
C ASP A 43 14.52 5.03 -13.65
N GLY A 44 13.41 4.71 -12.97
CA GLY A 44 12.99 5.29 -11.71
C GLY A 44 12.24 6.62 -11.84
N ARG A 45 12.03 7.16 -13.05
CA ARG A 45 11.19 8.34 -13.26
C ARG A 45 9.73 7.99 -13.11
N SER A 46 8.96 8.90 -12.53
CA SER A 46 7.50 8.74 -12.34
C SER A 46 6.74 9.82 -13.09
N TRP A 47 5.59 9.43 -13.61
CA TRP A 47 4.68 10.32 -14.33
C TRP A 47 3.25 10.14 -13.82
N ILE A 48 2.38 11.06 -14.22
CA ILE A 48 0.97 11.10 -13.80
C ILE A 48 0.09 11.30 -15.03
N ASN A 49 -0.87 10.39 -15.23
CA ASN A 49 -1.95 10.51 -16.20
C ASN A 49 -3.27 10.72 -15.44
N ASP A 50 -3.55 11.97 -15.09
CA ASP A 50 -4.75 12.39 -14.34
C ASP A 50 -5.83 13.01 -15.22
N ASN A 51 -5.52 13.31 -16.48
CA ASN A 51 -6.47 13.85 -17.46
C ASN A 51 -6.29 13.21 -18.84
N PRO A 52 -6.63 11.91 -19.01
CA PRO A 52 -6.38 11.16 -20.24
C PRO A 52 -7.10 11.76 -21.46
N ALA A 53 -8.27 12.36 -21.28
CA ALA A 53 -9.01 13.01 -22.37
C ALA A 53 -8.24 14.23 -22.93
N ALA A 54 -7.63 15.04 -22.08
CA ALA A 54 -6.80 16.16 -22.50
C ALA A 54 -5.52 15.70 -23.18
N VAL A 55 -4.89 14.60 -22.71
CA VAL A 55 -3.72 13.98 -23.34
C VAL A 55 -4.06 13.55 -24.76
N ILE A 56 -5.17 12.83 -24.97
CA ILE A 56 -5.64 12.41 -26.31
C ILE A 56 -5.86 13.62 -27.21
N ALA A 57 -6.61 14.62 -26.74
CA ALA A 57 -6.92 15.81 -27.54
C ALA A 57 -5.65 16.58 -27.95
N ALA A 58 -4.65 16.67 -27.08
CA ALA A 58 -3.39 17.36 -27.36
C ALA A 58 -2.44 16.55 -28.27
N SER A 59 -2.59 15.22 -28.33
CA SER A 59 -1.71 14.33 -29.12
C SER A 59 -1.92 14.52 -30.64
N PHE A 60 -3.15 14.74 -31.07
CA PHE A 60 -3.48 14.81 -32.50
C PHE A 60 -3.34 16.24 -33.06
N SER A 61 -2.13 16.80 -33.01
CA SER A 61 -1.79 18.00 -33.79
C SER A 61 -1.73 17.72 -35.32
N HIS A 62 -1.55 16.44 -35.68
CA HIS A 62 -1.62 15.89 -37.03
C HIS A 62 -2.64 14.75 -37.05
N PRO A 63 -3.19 14.39 -38.23
CA PRO A 63 -4.24 13.37 -38.33
C PRO A 63 -3.85 11.99 -37.82
N LYS A 64 -2.56 11.65 -37.85
CA LYS A 64 -2.01 10.37 -37.39
C LYS A 64 -0.68 10.58 -36.70
N LEU A 65 -0.37 9.72 -35.72
CA LEU A 65 0.94 9.67 -35.07
C LEU A 65 1.74 8.48 -35.59
N PRO A 66 3.07 8.63 -35.80
CA PRO A 66 3.89 7.52 -36.32
C PRO A 66 4.24 6.50 -35.23
N ILE A 67 4.31 5.23 -35.64
CA ILE A 67 5.06 4.18 -34.96
C ILE A 67 6.31 3.93 -35.80
N ASP A 68 7.47 4.20 -35.23
CA ASP A 68 8.77 4.11 -35.89
C ASP A 68 9.66 3.01 -35.29
N ILE A 69 10.95 2.99 -35.63
CA ILE A 69 11.96 2.14 -35.02
C ILE A 69 12.88 3.02 -34.16
N GLU A 70 13.10 2.58 -32.88
CA GLU A 70 14.04 3.17 -31.93
C GLU A 70 13.82 4.69 -31.74
N HIS A 71 12.56 5.15 -31.82
CA HIS A 71 12.20 6.57 -31.68
C HIS A 71 12.84 7.47 -32.76
N SER A 72 13.01 6.97 -33.96
CA SER A 72 13.64 7.72 -35.05
C SER A 72 12.94 9.03 -35.38
N THR A 73 11.60 9.10 -35.26
CA THR A 73 10.83 10.33 -35.42
C THR A 73 11.32 11.44 -34.47
N GLU A 74 11.65 11.09 -33.24
CA GLU A 74 12.08 12.04 -32.21
C GLU A 74 13.59 12.31 -32.24
N LEU A 75 14.39 11.32 -32.60
CA LEU A 75 15.86 11.37 -32.52
C LEU A 75 16.53 11.77 -33.81
N LEU A 76 16.02 11.31 -34.96
CA LEU A 76 16.57 11.49 -36.30
C LEU A 76 15.82 12.55 -37.11
N GLY A 77 14.47 12.55 -37.04
CA GLY A 77 13.64 13.52 -37.77
C GLY A 77 14.06 14.98 -37.55
N PRO A 78 14.30 15.44 -36.30
CA PRO A 78 14.77 16.80 -36.07
C PRO A 78 16.13 17.16 -36.69
N LYS A 79 16.93 16.16 -37.06
CA LYS A 79 18.22 16.30 -37.73
C LYS A 79 18.10 16.28 -39.25
N GLY A 80 16.89 16.03 -39.79
CA GLY A 80 16.66 15.85 -41.20
C GLY A 80 17.06 14.48 -41.72
N GLU A 81 17.23 13.51 -40.84
CA GLU A 81 17.54 12.12 -41.20
C GLU A 81 16.25 11.31 -41.38
N GLU A 82 16.33 10.18 -42.10
CA GLU A 82 15.17 9.33 -42.36
C GLU A 82 14.58 8.76 -41.08
N ALA A 83 13.24 8.86 -40.97
CA ALA A 83 12.47 8.35 -39.85
C ALA A 83 11.15 7.73 -40.36
N PRO A 84 11.22 6.59 -41.08
CA PRO A 84 10.05 5.96 -41.69
C PRO A 84 9.10 5.42 -40.61
N ALA A 85 7.77 5.54 -40.89
CA ALA A 85 6.77 4.92 -40.08
C ALA A 85 6.51 3.48 -40.44
N TYR A 86 6.42 2.62 -39.45
CA TYR A 86 6.12 1.18 -39.54
C TYR A 86 4.67 0.87 -39.16
N ALA A 87 3.99 1.79 -38.51
CA ALA A 87 2.57 1.80 -38.31
C ALA A 87 2.09 3.23 -38.03
N TRP A 88 0.79 3.44 -38.07
CA TRP A 88 0.16 4.72 -37.78
C TRP A 88 -0.90 4.58 -36.70
N ILE A 89 -0.93 5.52 -35.80
CA ILE A 89 -2.02 5.69 -34.82
C ILE A 89 -3.01 6.70 -35.39
N ASP A 90 -4.24 6.31 -35.61
CA ASP A 90 -5.31 7.16 -36.14
C ASP A 90 -6.32 7.61 -35.09
N SER A 91 -6.41 6.89 -33.98
CA SER A 91 -7.31 7.22 -32.88
C SER A 91 -6.80 6.68 -31.54
N MET A 92 -7.29 7.25 -30.45
CA MET A 92 -7.03 6.80 -29.09
C MET A 92 -8.33 6.77 -28.28
N ARG A 93 -8.38 5.91 -27.27
CA ARG A 93 -9.51 5.82 -26.35
C ARG A 93 -9.03 5.81 -24.88
N VAL A 94 -9.90 6.30 -24.01
CA VAL A 94 -9.73 6.18 -22.56
C VAL A 94 -10.43 4.90 -22.11
N ASN A 95 -9.73 4.02 -21.41
CA ASN A 95 -10.28 2.82 -20.81
C ASN A 95 -11.02 3.14 -19.49
N ALA A 96 -11.78 2.18 -18.96
CA ALA A 96 -12.56 2.36 -17.74
C ALA A 96 -11.71 2.68 -16.50
N ASP A 97 -10.44 2.23 -16.47
CA ASP A 97 -9.47 2.51 -15.42
C ASP A 97 -8.77 3.87 -15.57
N GLY A 98 -8.96 4.58 -16.69
CA GLY A 98 -8.29 5.84 -17.03
C GLY A 98 -7.01 5.70 -17.83
N SER A 99 -6.59 4.48 -18.20
CA SER A 99 -5.48 4.24 -19.13
C SER A 99 -5.86 4.64 -20.55
N ILE A 100 -4.86 4.82 -21.41
CA ILE A 100 -5.03 5.20 -22.81
C ILE A 100 -4.53 4.07 -23.71
N ASP A 101 -5.41 3.60 -24.61
CA ASP A 101 -5.06 2.74 -25.73
C ASP A 101 -5.07 3.53 -27.04
N ALA A 102 -4.27 3.10 -28.01
CA ALA A 102 -4.26 3.63 -29.38
C ALA A 102 -4.65 2.57 -30.39
N HIS A 103 -5.42 2.97 -31.39
CA HIS A 103 -5.73 2.16 -32.56
C HIS A 103 -4.57 2.26 -33.57
N VAL A 104 -4.11 1.12 -34.07
CA VAL A 104 -2.88 1.01 -34.87
C VAL A 104 -3.18 0.42 -36.23
N GLU A 105 -2.80 1.12 -37.27
CA GLU A 105 -2.77 0.64 -38.65
C GLU A 105 -1.34 0.25 -39.03
N TRP A 106 -1.06 -1.04 -39.12
CA TRP A 106 0.27 -1.56 -39.48
C TRP A 106 0.57 -1.36 -40.97
N THR A 107 1.79 -0.92 -41.29
CA THR A 107 2.30 -0.99 -42.65
C THR A 107 2.80 -2.41 -42.94
N PRO A 108 2.94 -2.83 -44.24
CA PRO A 108 3.53 -4.12 -44.58
C PRO A 108 4.94 -4.31 -44.00
N ASP A 109 5.75 -3.27 -43.96
CA ASP A 109 7.09 -3.29 -43.36
C ASP A 109 7.03 -3.41 -41.84
N GLY A 110 6.09 -2.75 -41.18
CA GLY A 110 5.84 -2.87 -39.75
C GLY A 110 5.40 -4.29 -39.39
N GLU A 111 4.45 -4.85 -40.11
CA GLU A 111 4.05 -6.26 -39.97
C GLU A 111 5.24 -7.20 -40.08
N ALA A 112 6.09 -7.02 -41.10
CA ALA A 112 7.28 -7.85 -41.28
C ALA A 112 8.28 -7.73 -40.11
N GLN A 113 8.42 -6.55 -39.49
CA GLN A 113 9.30 -6.38 -38.34
C GLN A 113 8.80 -7.13 -37.09
N VAL A 114 7.50 -7.02 -36.80
CA VAL A 114 6.92 -7.63 -35.58
C VAL A 114 6.72 -9.14 -35.74
N ARG A 115 6.24 -9.63 -36.87
CA ARG A 115 6.13 -11.09 -37.16
C ARG A 115 7.49 -11.77 -37.25
N GLY A 116 8.47 -11.08 -37.79
CA GLY A 116 9.86 -11.56 -37.86
C GLY A 116 10.58 -11.48 -36.51
N LYS A 117 9.93 -11.07 -35.43
CA LYS A 117 10.51 -10.88 -34.09
C LYS A 117 11.77 -10.02 -34.09
N LYS A 118 11.91 -9.09 -35.03
CA LYS A 118 13.03 -8.16 -35.03
C LYS A 118 12.92 -7.13 -33.92
N TYR A 119 11.68 -6.81 -33.55
CA TYR A 119 11.33 -5.98 -32.39
C TYR A 119 10.27 -6.68 -31.56
N LEU A 120 10.52 -6.82 -30.25
CA LEU A 120 9.62 -7.50 -29.32
C LEU A 120 8.81 -6.53 -28.46
N TYR A 121 9.23 -5.28 -28.44
CA TYR A 121 8.63 -4.28 -27.55
C TYR A 121 8.30 -3.02 -28.34
N TYR A 122 7.37 -2.25 -27.81
CA TYR A 122 7.12 -0.89 -28.27
C TYR A 122 7.13 0.09 -27.08
N SER A 123 7.41 1.33 -27.38
CA SER A 123 7.74 2.36 -26.42
C SER A 123 7.05 3.67 -26.80
N PRO A 124 5.97 4.09 -26.11
CA PRO A 124 5.38 5.39 -26.31
C PRO A 124 6.34 6.53 -25.94
N ALA A 125 6.50 7.51 -26.82
CA ALA A 125 7.15 8.78 -26.54
C ALA A 125 6.10 9.83 -26.19
N PHE A 126 6.13 10.36 -25.00
CA PHE A 126 5.17 11.35 -24.55
C PHE A 126 5.85 12.57 -23.93
N ARG A 127 5.17 13.71 -23.96
CA ARG A 127 5.62 14.94 -23.28
C ARG A 127 4.97 15.07 -21.93
N TYR A 128 5.68 15.66 -20.99
CA TYR A 128 5.20 15.87 -19.64
C TYR A 128 5.72 17.20 -19.05
N LEU A 129 5.04 17.69 -18.04
CA LEU A 129 5.43 18.88 -17.27
C LEU A 129 6.51 18.52 -16.24
N ALA A 130 7.18 19.52 -15.67
CA ALA A 130 8.11 19.34 -14.57
C ALA A 130 7.50 18.64 -13.33
N THR A 131 6.18 18.67 -13.19
CA THR A 131 5.42 17.96 -12.17
C THR A 131 5.28 16.46 -12.42
N GLY A 132 5.72 15.97 -13.59
CA GLY A 132 5.50 14.61 -14.06
C GLY A 132 4.16 14.39 -14.79
N GLN A 133 3.30 15.40 -14.88
CA GLN A 133 2.02 15.28 -15.56
C GLN A 133 2.18 15.11 -17.07
N VAL A 134 1.65 14.00 -17.62
CA VAL A 134 1.67 13.72 -19.06
C VAL A 134 0.76 14.70 -19.80
N THR A 135 1.22 15.25 -20.92
CA THR A 135 0.49 16.26 -21.68
C THR A 135 0.05 15.79 -23.06
N LEU A 136 0.84 14.98 -23.75
CA LEU A 136 0.50 14.39 -25.05
C LEU A 136 1.38 13.18 -25.36
N LEU A 137 0.89 12.29 -26.24
CA LEU A 137 1.66 11.28 -26.93
C LEU A 137 2.21 11.90 -28.23
N SER A 138 3.50 11.72 -28.50
CA SER A 138 4.18 12.28 -29.68
C SER A 138 4.38 11.25 -30.79
N SER A 139 4.89 10.07 -30.44
CA SER A 139 5.17 8.97 -31.35
C SER A 139 5.29 7.65 -30.54
N VAL A 140 5.51 6.54 -31.22
CA VAL A 140 5.82 5.26 -30.58
C VAL A 140 7.03 4.63 -31.29
N GLY A 141 7.98 4.09 -30.55
CA GLY A 141 9.13 3.40 -31.09
C GLY A 141 9.02 1.88 -30.90
N LEU A 142 9.16 1.10 -31.97
CA LEU A 142 9.48 -0.33 -31.86
C LEU A 142 10.91 -0.46 -31.35
N THR A 143 11.14 -1.25 -30.30
CA THR A 143 12.45 -1.32 -29.62
C THR A 143 12.73 -2.70 -29.04
N ASN A 144 14.01 -2.98 -28.76
CA ASN A 144 14.42 -4.17 -28.03
C ASN A 144 14.98 -3.84 -26.62
N LYS A 145 14.94 -2.57 -26.22
CA LYS A 145 15.37 -2.10 -24.88
C LYS A 145 14.23 -1.43 -24.11
N PRO A 146 13.29 -2.23 -23.59
CA PRO A 146 12.13 -1.69 -22.90
C PRO A 146 12.50 -0.97 -21.60
N ASN A 147 11.83 0.15 -21.32
CA ASN A 147 11.97 0.88 -20.07
C ASN A 147 10.91 0.47 -19.02
N LEU A 148 9.86 -0.27 -19.39
CA LEU A 148 8.84 -0.80 -18.49
C LEU A 148 8.66 -2.30 -18.67
N TYR A 149 8.29 -2.99 -17.57
CA TYR A 149 7.67 -4.31 -17.61
C TYR A 149 6.16 -4.12 -17.49
N LEU A 150 5.44 -4.24 -18.59
CA LEU A 150 4.01 -4.52 -18.58
C LEU A 150 3.78 -5.86 -19.25
N PRO A 151 2.84 -6.68 -18.74
CA PRO A 151 2.63 -8.01 -19.29
C PRO A 151 2.14 -7.96 -20.75
N ALA A 152 2.53 -8.96 -21.52
CA ALA A 152 2.07 -9.15 -22.87
C ALA A 152 0.53 -9.21 -22.96
N LEU A 153 -0.05 -8.56 -23.97
CA LEU A 153 -1.49 -8.48 -24.22
C LEU A 153 -2.22 -9.82 -24.45
N ASN A 154 -1.51 -10.94 -24.50
CA ASN A 154 -2.04 -12.27 -24.80
C ASN A 154 -1.92 -13.29 -23.68
N SER A 155 -1.81 -12.90 -22.43
CA SER A 155 -2.20 -13.80 -21.37
C SER A 155 -3.70 -13.65 -21.15
N GLU A 156 -4.50 -14.62 -21.60
CA GLU A 156 -5.75 -14.90 -20.92
C GLU A 156 -5.46 -14.81 -19.42
N ASN A 157 -6.15 -13.93 -18.76
CA ASN A 157 -5.82 -13.38 -17.45
C ASN A 157 -5.85 -14.46 -16.35
N THR A 158 -4.80 -15.26 -16.27
CA THR A 158 -4.42 -16.00 -15.06
C THR A 158 -3.04 -15.51 -14.62
N MET A 159 -2.92 -14.21 -14.36
CA MET A 159 -1.76 -13.71 -13.66
C MET A 159 -1.83 -14.24 -12.22
N THR A 160 -1.27 -15.42 -12.04
CA THR A 160 -1.01 -15.94 -10.71
C THR A 160 0.14 -15.18 -10.08
N VAL A 161 -0.01 -14.88 -8.83
CA VAL A 161 1.06 -14.27 -8.02
C VAL A 161 2.26 -15.23 -7.97
N PRO A 162 3.52 -14.77 -8.10
CA PRO A 162 4.67 -15.62 -7.87
C PRO A 162 4.52 -16.43 -6.57
N VAL A 163 4.80 -17.74 -6.64
CA VAL A 163 4.56 -18.68 -5.53
C VAL A 163 5.16 -18.19 -4.21
N GLN A 164 6.31 -17.53 -4.26
CA GLN A 164 6.97 -16.94 -3.09
C GLN A 164 6.11 -15.85 -2.44
N ILE A 165 5.48 -14.99 -3.25
CA ILE A 165 4.59 -13.91 -2.76
C ILE A 165 3.29 -14.51 -2.25
N ALA A 166 2.71 -15.47 -2.99
CA ALA A 166 1.50 -16.17 -2.57
C ALA A 166 1.71 -16.84 -1.19
N THR A 167 2.85 -17.51 -0.99
CA THR A 167 3.22 -18.14 0.27
C THR A 167 3.31 -17.13 1.42
N VAL A 168 3.95 -15.98 1.21
CA VAL A 168 4.09 -14.92 2.24
C VAL A 168 2.73 -14.32 2.60
N LEU A 169 1.82 -14.20 1.63
CA LEU A 169 0.47 -13.67 1.83
C LEU A 169 -0.54 -14.73 2.33
N GLY A 170 -0.11 -16.00 2.47
CA GLY A 170 -0.99 -17.10 2.87
C GLY A 170 -2.02 -17.48 1.82
N LEU A 171 -1.73 -17.22 0.53
CA LEU A 171 -2.59 -17.49 -0.60
C LEU A 171 -2.23 -18.83 -1.29
N ALA A 172 -3.16 -19.37 -2.07
CA ALA A 172 -2.88 -20.53 -2.92
C ALA A 172 -1.84 -20.20 -3.98
N ALA A 173 -1.06 -21.19 -4.44
CA ALA A 173 -0.06 -21.01 -5.50
C ALA A 173 -0.66 -20.56 -6.85
N THR A 174 -1.99 -20.70 -7.00
CA THR A 174 -2.77 -20.27 -8.17
C THR A 174 -3.52 -18.97 -7.95
N ALA A 175 -3.23 -18.25 -6.85
CA ALA A 175 -3.92 -17.01 -6.52
C ALA A 175 -3.66 -15.92 -7.57
N SER A 176 -4.68 -15.15 -7.87
CA SER A 176 -4.63 -14.02 -8.79
C SER A 176 -3.92 -12.81 -8.16
N ILE A 177 -3.55 -11.83 -8.98
CA ILE A 177 -3.06 -10.53 -8.47
C ILE A 177 -4.13 -9.84 -7.63
N ASP A 178 -5.41 -9.94 -7.99
CA ASP A 178 -6.51 -9.34 -7.23
C ASP A 178 -6.63 -9.96 -5.83
N ASP A 179 -6.40 -11.27 -5.70
CA ASP A 179 -6.33 -11.94 -4.41
C ASP A 179 -5.17 -11.40 -3.56
N ALA A 180 -4.02 -11.17 -4.18
CA ALA A 180 -2.86 -10.60 -3.50
C ALA A 180 -3.11 -9.15 -3.07
N VAL A 181 -3.70 -8.32 -3.92
CA VAL A 181 -4.08 -6.93 -3.59
C VAL A 181 -5.07 -6.93 -2.42
N SER A 182 -6.08 -7.80 -2.45
CA SER A 182 -7.06 -7.94 -1.37
C SER A 182 -6.42 -8.38 -0.05
N ALA A 183 -5.48 -9.33 -0.10
CA ALA A 183 -4.72 -9.77 1.07
C ALA A 183 -3.87 -8.65 1.67
N ILE A 184 -3.15 -7.90 0.83
CA ILE A 184 -2.35 -6.74 1.27
C ILE A 184 -3.24 -5.67 1.89
N GLN A 185 -4.40 -5.38 1.31
CA GLN A 185 -5.36 -4.42 1.85
C GLN A 185 -5.86 -4.86 3.24
N THR A 186 -6.13 -6.16 3.41
CA THR A 186 -6.54 -6.74 4.70
C THR A 186 -5.45 -6.61 5.76
N ILE A 187 -4.19 -6.88 5.39
CA ILE A 187 -3.03 -6.71 6.28
C ILE A 187 -2.88 -5.25 6.70
N LYS A 188 -2.94 -4.30 5.76
CA LYS A 188 -2.86 -2.85 6.05
C LYS A 188 -3.99 -2.38 6.97
N ASN A 189 -5.20 -2.87 6.75
CA ASN A 189 -6.34 -2.53 7.62
C ASN A 189 -6.16 -3.10 9.04
N SER A 190 -5.69 -4.36 9.16
CA SER A 190 -5.42 -4.99 10.47
C SER A 190 -4.27 -4.31 11.20
N GLU A 191 -3.22 -3.89 10.51
CA GLU A 191 -2.14 -3.09 11.07
C GLU A 191 -2.65 -1.75 11.62
N SER A 192 -3.47 -1.04 10.84
CA SER A 192 -4.08 0.23 11.27
C SER A 192 -4.94 0.05 12.52
N VAL A 193 -5.76 -1.02 12.57
CA VAL A 193 -6.57 -1.34 13.75
C VAL A 193 -5.70 -1.70 14.94
N ALA A 194 -4.63 -2.47 14.74
CA ALA A 194 -3.70 -2.85 15.81
C ALA A 194 -2.96 -1.62 16.37
N LEU A 195 -2.47 -0.72 15.50
CA LEU A 195 -1.85 0.53 15.89
C LEU A 195 -2.80 1.43 16.67
N ASN A 196 -4.05 1.56 16.22
CA ASN A 196 -5.05 2.35 16.93
C ASN A 196 -5.36 1.75 18.30
N ARG A 197 -5.46 0.42 18.44
CA ARG A 197 -5.65 -0.25 19.72
C ARG A 197 -4.44 -0.08 20.65
N ALA A 198 -3.22 -0.08 20.11
CA ALA A 198 -2.00 0.16 20.88
C ALA A 198 -1.90 1.59 21.39
N GLN A 199 -2.32 2.57 20.57
CA GLN A 199 -2.31 3.99 20.93
C GLN A 199 -3.50 4.39 21.82
N ASN A 200 -4.63 3.69 21.70
CA ASN A 200 -5.86 3.93 22.44
C ASN A 200 -6.35 2.63 23.09
N PRO A 201 -5.67 2.15 24.14
CA PRO A 201 -6.06 0.93 24.82
C PRO A 201 -7.45 1.09 25.46
N ASP A 202 -8.28 0.06 25.37
CA ASP A 202 -9.59 -0.01 26.02
C ASP A 202 -9.40 -0.08 27.53
N LEU A 203 -9.53 1.04 28.22
CA LEU A 203 -9.35 1.17 29.67
C LEU A 203 -10.41 0.41 30.47
N THR A 204 -11.46 -0.13 29.85
CA THR A 204 -12.39 -1.06 30.52
C THR A 204 -11.83 -2.47 30.62
N LYS A 205 -10.86 -2.81 29.77
CA LYS A 205 -10.20 -4.12 29.73
C LYS A 205 -8.75 -4.10 30.17
N PHE A 206 -8.08 -2.95 29.98
CA PHE A 206 -6.67 -2.75 30.28
C PHE A 206 -6.47 -1.50 31.11
N ILE A 207 -6.00 -1.67 32.33
CA ILE A 207 -5.67 -0.54 33.23
C ILE A 207 -4.16 -0.29 33.11
N PRO A 208 -3.71 0.97 32.97
CA PRO A 208 -2.27 1.29 33.02
C PRO A 208 -1.61 0.74 34.29
N VAL A 209 -0.41 0.21 34.16
CA VAL A 209 0.32 -0.44 35.27
C VAL A 209 0.46 0.48 36.48
N GLU A 210 0.73 1.77 36.24
CA GLU A 210 0.84 2.79 37.31
C GLU A 210 -0.47 2.95 38.08
N THR A 211 -1.62 2.93 37.38
CA THR A 211 -2.94 3.06 38.02
C THR A 211 -3.26 1.81 38.83
N HIS A 212 -2.92 0.62 38.32
CA HIS A 212 -3.08 -0.63 39.04
C HIS A 212 -2.20 -0.64 40.31
N GLN A 213 -0.91 -0.28 40.19
CA GLN A 213 0.02 -0.21 41.29
C GLN A 213 -0.45 0.80 42.37
N LEU A 214 -0.98 1.96 41.95
CA LEU A 214 -1.54 2.94 42.86
C LEU A 214 -2.75 2.39 43.63
N ALA A 215 -3.61 1.61 42.96
CA ALA A 215 -4.76 0.97 43.57
C ALA A 215 -4.32 -0.10 44.60
N LEU A 216 -3.33 -0.92 44.27
CA LEU A 216 -2.75 -1.91 45.20
C LEU A 216 -2.14 -1.26 46.42
N ASN A 217 -1.34 -0.20 46.27
CA ASN A 217 -0.75 0.54 47.41
C ASN A 217 -1.80 1.17 48.29
N ARG A 218 -2.90 1.67 47.70
CA ARG A 218 -4.03 2.20 48.50
C ARG A 218 -4.75 1.10 49.27
N ALA A 219 -4.96 -0.08 48.66
CA ALA A 219 -5.56 -1.23 49.30
C ALA A 219 -4.71 -1.68 50.51
N GLU A 220 -3.40 -1.90 50.30
CA GLU A 220 -2.46 -2.28 51.35
C GLU A 220 -2.46 -1.24 52.53
N THR A 221 -2.46 0.05 52.17
CA THR A 221 -2.51 1.12 53.17
C THR A 221 -3.83 1.10 53.98
N ALA A 222 -4.95 0.84 53.30
CA ALA A 222 -6.25 0.74 53.93
C ALA A 222 -6.35 -0.47 54.86
N GLU A 223 -5.86 -1.62 54.42
CA GLU A 223 -5.80 -2.86 55.20
C GLU A 223 -4.91 -2.71 56.44
N ALA A 224 -3.74 -2.08 56.30
CA ALA A 224 -2.86 -1.79 57.44
C ALA A 224 -3.52 -0.85 58.46
N ARG A 225 -4.26 0.18 57.98
CA ARG A 225 -5.01 1.08 58.85
C ARG A 225 -6.17 0.37 59.55
N LEU A 226 -6.91 -0.46 58.84
CA LEU A 226 -8.00 -1.24 59.42
C LEU A 226 -7.47 -2.16 60.52
N LYS A 227 -6.40 -2.88 60.25
CA LYS A 227 -5.74 -3.73 61.25
C LYS A 227 -5.28 -2.98 62.47
N ALA A 228 -4.67 -1.79 62.28
CA ALA A 228 -4.26 -0.92 63.41
C ALA A 228 -5.43 -0.42 64.25
N LEU A 229 -6.58 -0.12 63.62
CA LEU A 229 -7.81 0.27 64.30
C LEU A 229 -8.40 -0.91 65.08
N ASP A 230 -8.43 -2.10 64.49
CA ASP A 230 -8.89 -3.32 65.14
C ASP A 230 -8.03 -3.68 66.35
N ASP A 231 -6.69 -3.63 66.20
CA ASP A 231 -5.76 -3.86 67.29
C ASP A 231 -5.97 -2.81 68.43
N LYS A 232 -6.13 -1.53 68.10
CA LYS A 232 -6.39 -0.49 69.05
C LYS A 232 -7.73 -0.70 69.80
N SER A 233 -8.79 -1.02 69.05
CA SER A 233 -10.10 -1.32 69.63
C SER A 233 -10.07 -2.50 70.59
N ALA A 234 -9.34 -3.58 70.23
CA ALA A 234 -9.16 -4.74 71.08
C ALA A 234 -8.40 -4.39 72.36
N ILE A 235 -7.35 -3.57 72.26
CA ILE A 235 -6.60 -3.07 73.47
C ILE A 235 -7.51 -2.23 74.38
N GLU A 236 -8.21 -1.29 73.82
CA GLU A 236 -9.10 -0.39 74.63
C GLU A 236 -10.20 -1.20 75.31
N LEU A 237 -10.79 -2.18 74.63
CA LEU A 237 -11.84 -3.03 75.18
C LEU A 237 -11.30 -3.88 76.36
N VAL A 238 -10.16 -4.56 76.16
CA VAL A 238 -9.58 -5.42 77.21
C VAL A 238 -9.02 -4.61 78.38
N ASP A 239 -8.33 -3.48 78.16
CA ASP A 239 -7.76 -2.64 79.17
C ASP A 239 -8.90 -1.96 80.01
N GLY A 240 -10.01 -1.58 79.36
CA GLY A 240 -11.21 -1.11 80.07
C GLY A 240 -11.81 -2.16 80.98
N ALA A 241 -11.84 -3.44 80.54
CA ALA A 241 -12.32 -4.55 81.38
C ALA A 241 -11.37 -4.89 82.53
N VAL A 242 -10.06 -4.77 82.31
CA VAL A 242 -9.07 -4.91 83.39
C VAL A 242 -9.25 -3.79 84.40
N THR A 243 -9.38 -2.55 84.02
CA THR A 243 -9.58 -1.39 84.87
C THR A 243 -10.89 -1.49 85.65
N ALA A 244 -11.96 -2.02 85.06
CA ALA A 244 -13.24 -2.28 85.71
C ALA A 244 -13.25 -3.48 86.66
N GLY A 245 -12.09 -4.20 86.76
CA GLY A 245 -11.99 -5.38 87.60
C GLY A 245 -12.69 -6.63 87.09
N LYS A 246 -13.13 -6.63 85.82
CA LYS A 246 -13.81 -7.75 85.18
C LYS A 246 -12.85 -8.81 84.68
N VAL A 247 -11.63 -8.40 84.37
CA VAL A 247 -10.55 -9.25 83.87
C VAL A 247 -9.34 -9.11 84.75
N ALA A 248 -8.80 -10.22 85.25
CA ALA A 248 -7.56 -10.17 86.04
C ALA A 248 -6.37 -9.73 85.15
N PRO A 249 -5.47 -8.86 85.61
CA PRO A 249 -4.32 -8.39 84.83
C PRO A 249 -3.48 -9.49 84.23
N ALA A 250 -3.33 -10.64 84.92
CA ALA A 250 -2.60 -11.81 84.46
C ALA A 250 -3.24 -12.45 83.19
N ASN A 251 -4.52 -12.24 82.92
CA ASN A 251 -5.22 -12.82 81.76
C ASN A 251 -5.37 -11.83 80.63
N ARG A 252 -4.83 -10.62 80.75
CA ARG A 252 -4.93 -9.55 79.75
C ARG A 252 -4.54 -10.00 78.37
N ASP A 253 -3.35 -10.65 78.18
CA ASP A 253 -2.81 -11.03 76.88
C ASP A 253 -3.65 -12.15 76.19
N MET A 254 -4.25 -13.03 77.04
CA MET A 254 -5.13 -14.07 76.51
C MET A 254 -6.40 -13.45 75.92
N TYR A 255 -7.03 -12.52 76.66
CA TYR A 255 -8.22 -11.84 76.15
C TYR A 255 -7.92 -10.86 75.02
N LEU A 256 -6.73 -10.26 74.97
CA LEU A 256 -6.32 -9.42 73.84
C LEU A 256 -6.15 -10.25 72.60
N ALA A 257 -5.57 -11.46 72.67
CA ALA A 257 -5.51 -12.37 71.53
C ALA A 257 -6.89 -12.78 71.04
N LEU A 258 -7.85 -13.02 71.95
CA LEU A 258 -9.25 -13.36 71.60
C LEU A 258 -9.95 -12.17 70.90
N CYS A 259 -9.83 -10.95 71.42
CA CYS A 259 -10.53 -9.75 70.93
C CYS A 259 -9.94 -9.19 69.62
N ARG A 260 -8.86 -9.77 69.07
CA ARG A 260 -8.33 -9.40 67.72
C ARG A 260 -9.22 -9.85 66.58
N THR A 261 -10.14 -10.78 66.82
CA THR A 261 -11.16 -11.21 65.85
C THR A 261 -12.52 -10.64 66.20
N GLU A 262 -13.38 -10.45 65.22
CA GLU A 262 -14.76 -9.97 65.40
C GLU A 262 -15.56 -10.90 66.31
N GLU A 263 -15.45 -12.22 66.04
CA GLU A 263 -16.12 -13.25 66.86
C GLU A 263 -15.63 -13.24 68.29
N GLY A 264 -14.33 -13.04 68.49
CA GLY A 264 -13.74 -12.95 69.83
C GLY A 264 -14.19 -11.70 70.60
N ARG A 265 -14.39 -10.57 69.92
CA ARG A 265 -14.97 -9.36 70.53
C ARG A 265 -16.42 -9.52 70.94
N GLN A 266 -17.21 -10.30 70.19
CA GLN A 266 -18.60 -10.61 70.50
C GLN A 266 -18.75 -11.59 71.67
N GLN A 267 -17.75 -12.42 71.91
CA GLN A 267 -17.74 -13.37 73.06
C GLN A 267 -17.16 -12.78 74.32
N PHE A 268 -16.44 -11.68 74.26
CA PHE A 268 -15.83 -10.98 75.42
C PHE A 268 -16.83 -10.14 76.16
#